data_2fc48fdae3c31ffb75aa8f3273620ec2
#
_entry.id   2fc48fdae3c31ffb75aa8f3273620ec2
#
_cell.length_a   1.000
_cell.length_b   1.000
_cell.length_c   1.000
_cell.angle_alpha   90.00
_cell.angle_beta   90.00
_cell.angle_gamma   90.00
#
_symmetry.space_group_name_H-M   'P 1'
#
loop_
_entity.id
_entity.type
_entity.pdbx_description
1 polymer ?
#
loop_
_entity_poly.entity_id
_entity_poly.type
_entity_poly.pdbx_seq_one_letter_code
_entity_poly.pdbx_strand_id
1 'polypeptide(L)'
;NDERNDEYGRGEFYKSLEAEGTDVHIWDPALGKENQVIAERADVGITFSEITLAESGTVTLFNNKGNGRTISLLPKTYIAIIPKSTLVARLSQATKVIHEANEKGQPVASCVSFVTGPSNSADIEMNLIVGVHGPIKATYIVVD
;
A
#
# COMPACT_ATOMS: atom_id res chain seq x y z
N ASN A 1 2.38 0.44 -12.07
CA ASN A 1 3.25 -0.64 -12.56
C ASN A 1 4.54 -0.60 -11.74
N ASP A 2 4.70 -1.52 -10.82
CA ASP A 2 5.83 -1.58 -9.87
C ASP A 2 6.78 -2.68 -10.36
N GLU A 3 8.07 -2.35 -10.54
CA GLU A 3 9.10 -3.29 -11.03
C GLU A 3 9.22 -4.54 -10.15
N ARG A 4 8.92 -4.41 -8.87
CA ARG A 4 8.85 -5.54 -7.91
C ARG A 4 7.80 -6.60 -8.28
N ASN A 5 6.86 -6.29 -9.19
CA ASN A 5 5.92 -7.29 -9.68
C ASN A 5 6.63 -8.44 -10.41
N ASP A 6 7.67 -8.13 -11.17
CA ASP A 6 8.44 -9.14 -11.90
C ASP A 6 9.41 -9.86 -10.96
N GLU A 7 10.05 -9.15 -10.04
CA GLU A 7 10.97 -9.70 -9.05
C GLU A 7 10.32 -10.76 -8.15
N TYR A 8 9.08 -10.53 -7.72
CA TYR A 8 8.35 -11.46 -6.83
C TYR A 8 7.30 -12.33 -7.55
N GLY A 9 7.38 -12.46 -8.89
CA GLY A 9 6.51 -13.36 -9.66
C GLY A 9 5.02 -12.98 -9.63
N ARG A 10 4.68 -11.72 -9.34
CA ARG A 10 3.27 -11.29 -9.22
C ARG A 10 2.52 -11.33 -10.54
N GLY A 11 3.20 -11.25 -11.66
CA GLY A 11 2.57 -11.39 -12.97
C GLY A 11 1.87 -12.75 -13.14
N GLU A 12 2.48 -13.83 -12.66
CA GLU A 12 1.87 -15.16 -12.65
C GLU A 12 0.72 -15.24 -11.64
N PHE A 13 0.87 -14.64 -10.46
CA PHE A 13 -0.16 -14.56 -9.45
C PHE A 13 -1.43 -13.85 -9.97
N TYR A 14 -1.29 -12.73 -10.67
CA TYR A 14 -2.44 -12.03 -11.24
C TYR A 14 -3.14 -12.85 -12.32
N LYS A 15 -2.38 -13.52 -13.20
CA LYS A 15 -2.96 -14.43 -14.22
C LYS A 15 -3.72 -15.60 -13.57
N SER A 16 -3.22 -16.12 -12.47
CA SER A 16 -3.89 -17.19 -11.72
C SER A 16 -5.22 -16.71 -11.12
N LEU A 17 -5.27 -15.49 -10.56
CA LEU A 17 -6.51 -14.90 -10.06
C LEU A 17 -7.53 -14.65 -11.17
N GLU A 18 -7.10 -14.15 -12.32
CA GLU A 18 -7.96 -13.96 -13.50
C GLU A 18 -8.51 -15.29 -14.02
N ALA A 19 -7.69 -16.34 -14.03
CA ALA A 19 -8.12 -17.68 -14.40
C ALA A 19 -9.19 -18.26 -13.47
N GLU A 20 -9.22 -17.83 -12.20
CA GLU A 20 -10.25 -18.18 -11.21
C GLU A 20 -11.48 -17.24 -11.26
N GLY A 21 -11.53 -16.32 -12.21
CA GLY A 21 -12.65 -15.40 -12.42
C GLY A 21 -12.60 -14.14 -11.57
N THR A 22 -11.44 -13.81 -11.00
CA THR A 22 -11.24 -12.54 -10.29
C THR A 22 -10.87 -11.44 -11.29
N ASP A 23 -11.56 -10.30 -11.22
CA ASP A 23 -11.22 -9.12 -12.02
C ASP A 23 -10.00 -8.42 -11.41
N VAL A 24 -8.90 -8.36 -12.15
CA VAL A 24 -7.64 -7.78 -11.69
C VAL A 24 -7.34 -6.51 -12.45
N HIS A 25 -7.26 -5.38 -11.74
CA HIS A 25 -6.85 -4.10 -12.29
C HIS A 25 -5.46 -3.70 -11.78
N ILE A 26 -4.53 -3.48 -12.70
CA ILE A 26 -3.21 -2.93 -12.39
C ILE A 26 -3.25 -1.42 -12.57
N TRP A 27 -2.80 -0.68 -11.56
CA TRP A 27 -2.75 0.78 -11.61
C TRP A 27 -2.05 1.28 -12.86
N ASP A 28 -2.77 2.06 -13.66
CA ASP A 28 -2.24 2.70 -14.87
C ASP A 28 -2.31 4.23 -14.71
N PRO A 29 -1.16 4.93 -14.66
CA PRO A 29 -1.13 6.39 -14.58
C PRO A 29 -1.92 7.11 -15.68
N ALA A 30 -2.06 6.48 -16.86
CA ALA A 30 -2.79 7.06 -18.00
C ALA A 30 -4.29 7.20 -17.73
N LEU A 31 -4.86 6.35 -16.88
CA LEU A 31 -6.29 6.37 -16.53
C LEU A 31 -6.65 7.50 -15.55
N GLY A 32 -5.69 8.16 -14.94
CA GLY A 32 -5.93 9.30 -14.05
C GLY A 32 -7.00 9.03 -12.99
N LYS A 33 -8.13 9.77 -13.06
CA LYS A 33 -9.24 9.64 -12.09
C LYS A 33 -10.01 8.34 -12.17
N GLU A 34 -9.98 7.61 -13.28
CA GLU A 34 -10.67 6.33 -13.43
C GLU A 34 -10.11 5.29 -12.45
N ASN A 35 -8.82 5.35 -12.16
CA ASN A 35 -8.21 4.52 -11.12
C ASN A 35 -8.90 4.65 -9.75
N GLN A 36 -9.39 5.85 -9.41
CA GLN A 36 -10.10 6.07 -8.14
C GLN A 36 -11.44 5.35 -8.13
N VAL A 37 -12.17 5.42 -9.23
CA VAL A 37 -13.48 4.75 -9.38
C VAL A 37 -13.31 3.23 -9.30
N ILE A 38 -12.25 2.71 -9.92
CA ILE A 38 -11.94 1.28 -9.86
C ILE A 38 -11.55 0.88 -8.43
N ALA A 39 -10.68 1.65 -7.77
CA ALA A 39 -10.26 1.38 -6.39
C ALA A 39 -11.42 1.43 -5.40
N GLU A 40 -12.41 2.31 -5.59
CA GLU A 40 -13.60 2.41 -4.75
C GLU A 40 -14.51 1.17 -4.86
N ARG A 41 -14.55 0.56 -6.04
CA ARG A 41 -15.34 -0.67 -6.29
C ARG A 41 -14.58 -1.95 -5.95
N ALA A 42 -13.27 -1.87 -5.81
CA ALA A 42 -12.43 -3.03 -5.53
C ALA A 42 -12.69 -3.58 -4.12
N ASP A 43 -12.80 -4.89 -4.01
CA ASP A 43 -12.88 -5.55 -2.71
C ASP A 43 -11.50 -5.61 -2.03
N VAL A 44 -10.42 -5.71 -2.81
CA VAL A 44 -9.05 -5.83 -2.30
C VAL A 44 -8.11 -4.86 -3.01
N GLY A 45 -7.36 -4.08 -2.25
CA GLY A 45 -6.23 -3.29 -2.73
C GLY A 45 -4.92 -3.94 -2.31
N ILE A 46 -3.97 -4.07 -3.25
CA ILE A 46 -2.66 -4.68 -3.00
C ILE A 46 -1.56 -3.70 -3.35
N THR A 47 -0.63 -3.46 -2.43
CA THR A 47 0.57 -2.66 -2.68
C THR A 47 1.82 -3.33 -2.12
N PHE A 48 2.99 -2.90 -2.59
CA PHE A 48 4.24 -3.13 -1.87
C PHE A 48 4.44 -2.05 -0.82
N SER A 49 5.05 -2.43 0.32
CA SER A 49 5.60 -1.47 1.27
C SER A 49 7.01 -1.07 0.86
N GLU A 50 7.31 0.22 0.95
CA GLU A 50 8.67 0.74 0.72
C GLU A 50 9.57 0.51 1.94
N ILE A 51 9.01 0.76 3.12
CA ILE A 51 9.66 0.56 4.42
C ILE A 51 8.58 0.09 5.39
N THR A 52 8.87 -0.92 6.20
CA THR A 52 7.90 -1.38 7.21
C THR A 52 8.49 -1.28 8.61
N LEU A 53 7.72 -0.67 9.51
CA LEU A 53 8.09 -0.51 10.91
C LEU A 53 7.63 -1.74 11.69
N ALA A 54 8.57 -2.56 12.17
CA ALA A 54 8.26 -3.80 12.88
C ALA A 54 7.56 -3.55 14.23
N GLU A 55 7.93 -2.47 14.94
CA GLU A 55 7.38 -2.15 16.26
C GLU A 55 5.87 -1.88 16.23
N SER A 56 5.39 -1.21 15.18
CA SER A 56 3.99 -0.77 15.09
C SER A 56 3.17 -1.47 14.01
N GLY A 57 3.80 -2.35 13.21
CA GLY A 57 3.13 -2.94 12.06
C GLY A 57 2.71 -1.87 11.03
N THR A 58 3.53 -0.83 10.84
CA THR A 58 3.23 0.28 9.94
C THR A 58 3.93 0.09 8.61
N VAL A 59 3.18 0.11 7.53
CA VAL A 59 3.74 0.12 6.18
C VAL A 59 3.86 1.54 5.65
N THR A 60 4.97 1.85 4.99
CA THR A 60 5.22 3.15 4.37
C THR A 60 5.03 3.03 2.87
N LEU A 61 4.22 3.90 2.31
CA LEU A 61 3.90 3.93 0.90
C LEU A 61 4.37 5.25 0.29
N PHE A 62 5.18 5.17 -0.75
CA PHE A 62 5.61 6.33 -1.53
C PHE A 62 4.63 6.53 -2.68
N ASN A 63 3.83 7.59 -2.57
CA ASN A 63 2.84 7.91 -3.58
C ASN A 63 3.48 8.68 -4.73
N ASN A 64 3.49 8.09 -5.89
CA ASN A 64 3.99 8.65 -7.13
C ASN A 64 2.99 8.41 -8.26
N LYS A 65 3.37 8.75 -9.50
CA LYS A 65 2.49 8.55 -10.66
C LYS A 65 2.11 7.07 -10.89
N GLY A 66 3.01 6.14 -10.55
CA GLY A 66 2.80 4.71 -10.73
C GLY A 66 2.11 4.01 -9.55
N ASN A 67 1.87 4.71 -8.45
CA ASN A 67 1.28 4.13 -7.24
C ASN A 67 0.45 5.18 -6.47
N GLY A 68 -0.85 5.15 -6.68
CA GLY A 68 -1.77 6.12 -6.07
C GLY A 68 -2.20 5.74 -4.65
N ARG A 69 -2.44 6.74 -3.80
CA ARG A 69 -2.92 6.57 -2.42
C ARG A 69 -4.22 5.77 -2.31
N THR A 70 -5.06 5.87 -3.31
CA THR A 70 -6.41 5.29 -3.31
C THR A 70 -6.41 3.78 -3.23
N ILE A 71 -5.34 3.11 -3.66
CA ILE A 71 -5.22 1.64 -3.59
C ILE A 71 -5.22 1.14 -2.13
N SER A 72 -4.63 1.89 -1.21
CA SER A 72 -4.58 1.52 0.21
C SER A 72 -5.74 2.09 1.04
N LEU A 73 -6.53 3.02 0.47
CA LEU A 73 -7.54 3.75 1.22
C LEU A 73 -8.98 3.39 0.85
N LEU A 74 -9.27 3.09 -0.42
CA LEU A 74 -10.63 2.92 -0.91
C LEU A 74 -11.16 1.48 -0.86
N PRO A 75 -10.37 0.42 -1.16
CA PRO A 75 -10.86 -0.94 -1.10
C PRO A 75 -11.28 -1.36 0.31
N LYS A 76 -12.22 -2.31 0.39
CA LYS A 76 -12.72 -2.85 1.67
C LYS A 76 -11.63 -3.58 2.46
N THR A 77 -10.74 -4.26 1.76
CA THR A 77 -9.61 -4.99 2.34
C THR A 77 -8.31 -4.52 1.71
N TYR A 78 -7.29 -4.37 2.51
CA TYR A 78 -5.96 -3.98 2.06
C TYR A 78 -4.94 -5.10 2.33
N ILE A 79 -4.11 -5.39 1.34
CA ILE A 79 -2.98 -6.31 1.45
C ILE A 79 -1.69 -5.57 1.15
N ALA A 80 -0.77 -5.57 2.11
CA ALA A 80 0.59 -5.06 1.93
C ALA A 80 1.56 -6.21 1.74
N ILE A 81 2.32 -6.19 0.66
CA ILE A 81 3.45 -7.10 0.43
C ILE A 81 4.70 -6.39 0.94
N ILE A 82 5.40 -7.04 1.85
CA ILE A 82 6.52 -6.48 2.59
C ILE A 82 7.78 -7.26 2.22
N PRO A 83 8.67 -6.71 1.39
CA PRO A 83 10.00 -7.29 1.22
C PRO A 83 10.72 -7.28 2.57
N LYS A 84 11.20 -8.42 3.03
CA LYS A 84 11.86 -8.55 4.34
C LYS A 84 13.06 -7.63 4.50
N SER A 85 13.76 -7.36 3.42
CA SER A 85 14.88 -6.42 3.37
C SER A 85 14.50 -4.97 3.72
N THR A 86 13.21 -4.61 3.63
CA THR A 86 12.70 -3.26 3.93
C THR A 86 12.20 -3.10 5.36
N LEU A 87 12.26 -4.15 6.18
CA LEU A 87 11.86 -4.08 7.57
C LEU A 87 12.89 -3.28 8.40
N VAL A 88 12.38 -2.32 9.15
CA VAL A 88 13.15 -1.55 10.13
C VAL A 88 12.44 -1.60 11.49
N ALA A 89 13.17 -1.39 12.58
CA ALA A 89 12.58 -1.51 13.91
C ALA A 89 11.60 -0.37 14.20
N ARG A 90 11.97 0.88 13.88
CA ARG A 90 11.25 2.09 14.34
C ARG A 90 11.17 3.18 13.28
N LEU A 91 10.27 4.13 13.51
CA LEU A 91 10.04 5.30 12.64
C LEU A 91 11.32 6.12 12.38
N SER A 92 12.18 6.29 13.38
CA SER A 92 13.44 7.05 13.23
C SER A 92 14.36 6.47 12.15
N GLN A 93 14.34 5.16 11.95
CA GLN A 93 15.12 4.51 10.90
C GLN A 93 14.49 4.75 9.51
N ALA A 94 13.16 4.72 9.42
CA ALA A 94 12.46 5.03 8.16
C ALA A 94 12.67 6.49 7.75
N THR A 95 12.56 7.44 8.69
CA THR A 95 12.81 8.86 8.41
C THR A 95 14.25 9.13 8.01
N LYS A 96 15.22 8.40 8.58
CA LYS A 96 16.62 8.49 8.15
C LYS A 96 16.82 8.05 6.70
N VAL A 97 16.21 6.93 6.30
CA VAL A 97 16.27 6.45 4.90
C VAL A 97 15.69 7.48 3.94
N ILE A 98 14.53 8.08 4.29
CA ILE A 98 13.89 9.11 3.49
C ILE A 98 14.77 10.37 3.39
N HIS A 99 15.38 10.78 4.49
CA HIS A 99 16.26 11.94 4.54
C HIS A 99 17.52 11.74 3.68
N GLU A 100 18.18 10.60 3.81
CA GLU A 100 19.36 10.24 3.01
C GLU A 100 19.07 10.17 1.51
N ALA A 101 17.89 9.68 1.13
CA ALA A 101 17.45 9.66 -0.26
C ALA A 101 17.28 11.09 -0.81
N ASN A 102 16.70 11.99 -0.01
CA ASN A 102 16.57 13.41 -0.36
C ASN A 102 17.92 14.10 -0.52
N GLU A 103 18.87 13.87 0.40
CA GLU A 103 20.21 14.47 0.32
C GLU A 103 20.98 14.01 -0.93
N LYS A 104 20.75 12.77 -1.38
CA LYS A 104 21.35 12.23 -2.62
C LYS A 104 20.65 12.72 -3.89
N GLY A 105 19.66 13.63 -3.77
CA GLY A 105 18.91 14.17 -4.91
C GLY A 105 18.05 13.13 -5.59
N GLN A 106 17.76 12.00 -4.95
CA GLN A 106 16.80 11.02 -5.45
C GLN A 106 15.39 11.58 -5.25
N PRO A 107 14.51 11.55 -6.28
CA PRO A 107 13.16 12.06 -6.14
C PRO A 107 12.40 11.20 -5.12
N VAL A 108 12.22 11.74 -3.92
CA VAL A 108 11.29 11.16 -2.96
C VAL A 108 9.87 11.44 -3.44
N ALA A 109 8.95 10.55 -3.14
CA ALA A 109 7.55 10.71 -3.51
C ALA A 109 6.97 12.04 -3.03
N SER A 110 6.06 12.61 -3.81
CA SER A 110 5.35 13.86 -3.45
C SER A 110 4.53 13.74 -2.17
N CYS A 111 4.21 12.52 -1.76
CA CYS A 111 3.51 12.19 -0.53
C CYS A 111 3.99 10.83 0.00
N VAL A 112 4.26 10.77 1.28
CA VAL A 112 4.59 9.53 2.00
C VAL A 112 3.46 9.23 2.96
N SER A 113 2.86 8.04 2.83
CA SER A 113 1.77 7.58 3.69
C SER A 113 2.26 6.50 4.64
N PHE A 114 1.98 6.67 5.92
CA PHE A 114 2.20 5.65 6.95
C PHE A 114 0.86 5.01 7.29
N VAL A 115 0.71 3.72 7.01
CA VAL A 115 -0.54 2.98 7.20
C VAL A 115 -0.33 1.93 8.28
N THR A 116 -1.09 2.04 9.36
CA THR A 116 -1.00 1.15 10.53
C THR A 116 -2.31 0.39 10.70
N GLY A 117 -2.38 -0.80 10.13
CA GLY A 117 -3.55 -1.66 10.22
C GLY A 117 -4.80 -1.14 9.49
N PRO A 118 -5.99 -1.63 9.86
CA PRO A 118 -7.26 -1.19 9.28
C PRO A 118 -7.61 0.24 9.70
N SER A 119 -8.55 0.84 8.95
CA SER A 119 -9.05 2.18 9.28
C SER A 119 -9.84 2.16 10.58
N ASN A 120 -9.50 3.06 11.49
CA ASN A 120 -10.19 3.23 12.77
C ASN A 120 -10.58 4.70 12.97
N SER A 121 -11.79 4.95 13.46
CA SER A 121 -12.25 6.27 13.88
C SER A 121 -12.98 6.16 15.21
N ALA A 122 -12.81 7.16 16.08
CA ALA A 122 -13.53 7.29 17.34
C ALA A 122 -14.34 8.60 17.40
N ASP A 123 -14.61 9.20 16.25
CA ASP A 123 -15.25 10.53 16.16
C ASP A 123 -16.76 10.48 16.46
N ILE A 124 -17.35 9.28 16.45
CA ILE A 124 -18.78 9.09 16.72
C ILE A 124 -18.94 8.56 18.15
N GLU A 125 -19.43 9.41 19.05
CA GLU A 125 -19.73 9.08 20.46
C GLU A 125 -18.56 8.42 21.21
N MET A 126 -17.31 8.69 20.81
CA MET A 126 -16.08 8.09 21.34
C MET A 126 -16.04 6.55 21.25
N ASN A 127 -16.87 5.96 20.41
CA ASN A 127 -16.82 4.53 20.10
C ASN A 127 -15.87 4.26 18.92
N LEU A 128 -15.02 3.26 19.07
CA LEU A 128 -14.12 2.84 18.01
C LEU A 128 -14.91 2.14 16.89
N ILE A 129 -14.93 2.75 15.71
CA ILE A 129 -15.58 2.20 14.53
C ILE A 129 -14.51 1.88 13.49
N VAL A 130 -14.53 0.66 12.96
CA VAL A 130 -13.58 0.18 11.96
C VAL A 130 -14.17 0.31 10.56
N GLY A 131 -13.38 0.82 9.60
CA GLY A 131 -13.74 0.84 8.18
C GLY A 131 -14.61 2.02 7.74
N VAL A 132 -14.74 3.09 8.54
CA VAL A 132 -15.53 4.28 8.15
C VAL A 132 -14.82 5.07 7.06
N HIS A 133 -13.50 5.23 7.16
CA HIS A 133 -12.68 6.06 6.26
C HIS A 133 -11.58 5.26 5.54
N GLY A 134 -11.74 3.95 5.38
CA GLY A 134 -10.75 3.11 4.73
C GLY A 134 -11.01 1.62 4.95
N PRO A 135 -10.03 0.76 4.69
CA PRO A 135 -10.19 -0.68 4.76
C PRO A 135 -10.63 -1.18 6.14
N ILE A 136 -11.55 -2.13 6.14
CA ILE A 136 -12.03 -2.82 7.34
C ILE A 136 -10.96 -3.81 7.85
N LYS A 137 -10.15 -4.36 6.92
CA LYS A 137 -9.14 -5.37 7.19
C LYS A 137 -7.83 -5.04 6.47
N ALA A 138 -6.73 -5.19 7.18
CA ALA A 138 -5.38 -5.12 6.61
C ALA A 138 -4.64 -6.45 6.83
N THR A 139 -3.99 -6.96 5.79
CA THR A 139 -3.19 -8.18 5.81
C THR A 139 -1.78 -7.87 5.35
N TYR A 140 -0.79 -8.32 6.08
CA TYR A 140 0.62 -8.11 5.77
C TYR A 140 1.28 -9.43 5.40
N ILE A 141 1.89 -9.46 4.22
CA ILE A 141 2.60 -10.63 3.68
C ILE A 141 4.07 -10.28 3.58
N VAL A 142 4.88 -10.91 4.40
CA VAL A 142 6.34 -10.76 4.35
C VAL A 142 6.91 -11.75 3.35
N VAL A 143 7.72 -11.26 2.42
CA VAL A 143 8.39 -12.04 1.38
C VAL A 143 9.90 -11.91 1.50
N ASP A 144 10.62 -13.02 1.25
CA ASP A 144 12.10 -13.07 1.21
C ASP A 144 12.62 -12.77 -0.17
#